data_c7f237989922d2e76f2d68547248b7e7
#
_entry.id   c7f237989922d2e76f2d68547248b7e7
#
_cell.length_a   1.000
_cell.length_b   1.000
_cell.length_c   1.000
_cell.angle_alpha   90.00
_cell.angle_beta   90.00
_cell.angle_gamma   90.00
#
_symmetry.space_group_name_H-M   'P 1'
#
loop_
_entity.id
_entity.type
_entity.pdbx_description
1 polymer ?
#
loop_
_entity_poly.entity_id
_entity_poly.type
_entity_poly.pdbx_seq_one_letter_code
_entity_poly.pdbx_strand_id
1 'polypeptide(L)'
;LLTSNNPNTIEQLGCLPEHYLHLSDIGRELLDNRKMFLSKICIHTFGGYSSSQLRRMENKAARLVGQAENEAYILKSINNARYEFKNRYYPHNESDLKLYIDKAVQEGYDSEIFMDVNLKHYPLRDWAGMWNEMKAIVSSYSKFGKRNEKAVAHDKLGKHMAHLIRLYMMCIDILEKEEIITYRADEHDLLMSIRNGEYLDENRQPIPEFYDLLNEYEKRFEYAKKNTSLPDKPDYKRINEFKMYVNERIVKGDI
;
A
#
# COMPACT_ATOMS: atom_id res chain seq x y z
N LEU A 1 -1.64 17.32 4.50
CA LEU A 1 -1.05 16.24 3.69
C LEU A 1 0.15 15.57 4.38
N LEU A 2 1.17 16.31 4.84
CA LEU A 2 2.36 15.73 5.51
C LEU A 2 2.00 15.01 6.82
N THR A 3 1.07 15.56 7.60
CA THR A 3 0.62 14.98 8.88
C THR A 3 -0.09 13.63 8.75
N SER A 4 -0.55 13.27 7.55
CA SER A 4 -1.13 11.95 7.30
C SER A 4 -0.09 10.86 7.05
N ASN A 5 1.20 11.20 6.98
CA ASN A 5 2.30 10.30 6.63
C ASN A 5 2.03 9.46 5.35
N ASN A 6 1.32 10.06 4.38
CA ASN A 6 1.06 9.38 3.11
C ASN A 6 2.38 9.17 2.34
N PRO A 7 2.71 7.95 1.88
CA PRO A 7 3.96 7.66 1.17
C PRO A 7 4.28 8.65 0.05
N ASN A 8 3.32 8.95 -0.82
CA ASN A 8 3.51 9.85 -1.97
C ASN A 8 3.80 11.31 -1.59
N THR A 9 3.49 11.70 -0.36
CA THR A 9 3.69 13.08 0.11
C THR A 9 4.91 13.17 1.01
N ILE A 10 5.06 12.22 1.95
CA ILE A 10 6.13 12.28 2.94
C ILE A 10 7.50 12.03 2.31
N GLU A 11 7.58 11.21 1.26
CA GLU A 11 8.83 10.91 0.58
C GLU A 11 9.52 12.16 -0.01
N GLN A 12 8.75 13.20 -0.33
CA GLN A 12 9.31 14.45 -0.84
C GLN A 12 10.25 15.14 0.18
N LEU A 13 10.04 14.88 1.48
CA LEU A 13 10.91 15.41 2.54
C LEU A 13 12.22 14.63 2.72
N GLY A 14 12.37 13.51 2.05
CA GLY A 14 13.55 12.63 2.11
C GLY A 14 14.40 12.63 0.84
N CYS A 15 14.11 13.51 -0.12
CA CYS A 15 14.92 13.63 -1.33
C CYS A 15 16.31 14.21 -0.99
N LEU A 16 17.32 13.85 -1.80
CA LEU A 16 18.65 14.46 -1.70
C LEU A 16 18.59 15.93 -2.13
N PRO A 17 19.46 16.80 -1.61
CA PRO A 17 19.47 18.23 -1.94
C PRO A 17 19.51 18.52 -3.44
N GLU A 18 20.25 17.75 -4.20
CA GLU A 18 20.39 17.86 -5.66
C GLU A 18 19.14 17.47 -6.45
N HIS A 19 18.16 16.84 -5.80
CA HIS A 19 16.87 16.48 -6.41
C HIS A 19 15.85 17.61 -6.37
N TYR A 20 16.13 18.69 -5.62
CA TYR A 20 15.27 19.87 -5.59
C TYR A 20 15.69 20.86 -6.68
N LEU A 21 14.81 21.13 -7.63
CA LEU A 21 15.05 22.12 -8.68
C LEU A 21 15.23 23.54 -8.13
N HIS A 22 14.49 23.83 -7.07
CA HIS A 22 14.59 25.07 -6.29
C HIS A 22 14.24 24.77 -4.84
N LEU A 23 15.04 25.31 -3.93
CA LEU A 23 14.83 25.17 -2.50
C LEU A 23 15.03 26.54 -1.82
N SER A 24 13.92 27.15 -1.42
CA SER A 24 13.94 28.41 -0.65
C SER A 24 14.45 28.18 0.76
N ASP A 25 14.77 29.26 1.49
CA ASP A 25 15.20 29.17 2.88
C ASP A 25 14.12 28.52 3.76
N ILE A 26 12.86 28.90 3.57
CA ILE A 26 11.73 28.25 4.25
C ILE A 26 11.66 26.74 3.89
N GLY A 27 11.93 26.40 2.65
CA GLY A 27 12.01 25.00 2.22
C GLY A 27 13.12 24.22 2.95
N ARG A 28 14.31 24.80 3.13
CA ARG A 28 15.40 24.21 3.92
C ARG A 28 14.99 24.02 5.38
N GLU A 29 14.42 25.06 5.99
CA GLU A 29 13.93 24.98 7.37
C GLU A 29 12.83 23.90 7.54
N LEU A 30 11.95 23.72 6.54
CA LEU A 30 10.97 22.65 6.53
C LEU A 30 11.64 21.27 6.53
N LEU A 31 12.67 21.07 5.70
CA LEU A 31 13.42 19.82 5.63
C LEU A 31 14.18 19.54 6.93
N ASP A 32 14.76 20.56 7.56
CA ASP A 32 15.46 20.43 8.85
C ASP A 32 14.50 20.04 9.99
N ASN A 33 13.26 20.46 9.89
CA ASN A 33 12.20 20.16 10.86
C ASN A 33 11.30 18.98 10.46
N ARG A 34 11.63 18.23 9.40
CA ARG A 34 10.76 17.18 8.84
C ARG A 34 10.33 16.10 9.83
N LYS A 35 11.13 15.83 10.87
CA LYS A 35 10.79 14.84 11.91
C LYS A 35 9.51 15.17 12.66
N MET A 36 9.08 16.43 12.75
CA MET A 36 7.84 16.84 13.42
C MET A 36 6.58 16.23 12.76
N PHE A 37 6.68 15.76 11.51
CA PHE A 37 5.57 15.12 10.79
C PHE A 37 5.51 13.61 11.00
N LEU A 38 6.60 12.98 11.47
CA LEU A 38 6.67 11.53 11.60
C LEU A 38 5.89 11.05 12.82
N SER A 39 5.14 9.98 12.65
CA SER A 39 4.35 9.37 13.71
C SER A 39 3.95 7.94 13.35
N LYS A 40 3.40 7.19 14.30
CA LYS A 40 2.86 5.84 14.09
C LYS A 40 1.71 5.78 13.06
N ILE A 41 1.20 6.93 12.61
CA ILE A 41 0.25 6.98 11.49
C ILE A 41 0.84 6.34 10.24
N CYS A 42 2.17 6.40 10.04
CA CYS A 42 2.85 5.75 8.91
C CYS A 42 2.57 4.25 8.84
N ILE A 43 2.39 3.55 9.96
CA ILE A 43 2.05 2.13 10.02
C ILE A 43 0.80 1.83 9.18
N HIS A 44 -0.24 2.64 9.36
CA HIS A 44 -1.52 2.44 8.67
C HIS A 44 -1.49 2.93 7.22
N THR A 45 -0.82 4.04 6.96
CA THR A 45 -0.78 4.63 5.61
C THR A 45 0.15 3.85 4.68
N PHE A 46 1.33 3.45 5.14
CA PHE A 46 2.22 2.58 4.36
C PHE A 46 1.67 1.16 4.27
N GLY A 47 1.16 0.57 5.37
CA GLY A 47 0.55 -0.75 5.37
C GLY A 47 -0.64 -0.83 4.41
N GLY A 48 -1.55 0.14 4.43
CA GLY A 48 -2.67 0.22 3.49
C GLY A 48 -2.22 0.41 2.04
N TYR A 49 -1.15 1.19 1.82
CA TYR A 49 -0.60 1.38 0.48
C TYR A 49 0.13 0.13 -0.01
N SER A 50 0.87 -0.56 0.85
CA SER A 50 1.53 -1.85 0.54
C SER A 50 0.51 -2.93 0.19
N SER A 51 -0.56 -3.07 0.97
CA SER A 51 -1.68 -3.98 0.65
C SER A 51 -2.33 -3.64 -0.70
N SER A 52 -2.45 -2.36 -1.02
CA SER A 52 -2.95 -1.91 -2.33
C SER A 52 -1.99 -2.23 -3.48
N GLN A 53 -0.68 -2.13 -3.27
CA GLN A 53 0.33 -2.50 -4.27
C GLN A 53 0.40 -4.01 -4.47
N LEU A 54 0.38 -4.79 -3.37
CA LEU A 54 0.30 -6.27 -3.44
C LEU A 54 -0.92 -6.70 -4.27
N ARG A 55 -2.08 -6.13 -3.99
CA ARG A 55 -3.31 -6.38 -4.74
C ARG A 55 -3.18 -6.02 -6.23
N ARG A 56 -2.50 -4.91 -6.56
CA ARG A 56 -2.23 -4.53 -7.96
C ARG A 56 -1.28 -5.50 -8.65
N MET A 57 -0.30 -6.02 -7.92
CA MET A 57 0.62 -7.05 -8.39
C MET A 57 -0.12 -8.35 -8.68
N GLU A 58 -0.89 -8.85 -7.71
CA GLU A 58 -1.70 -10.07 -7.85
C GLU A 58 -2.70 -9.94 -9.00
N ASN A 59 -3.38 -8.80 -9.12
CA ASN A 59 -4.26 -8.49 -10.24
C ASN A 59 -3.57 -8.56 -11.60
N LYS A 60 -2.32 -8.16 -11.69
CA LYS A 60 -1.57 -8.24 -12.95
C LYS A 60 -1.10 -9.65 -13.24
N ALA A 61 -0.62 -10.36 -12.23
CA ALA A 61 -0.29 -11.76 -12.36
C ALA A 61 -1.52 -12.59 -12.83
N ALA A 62 -2.67 -12.37 -12.22
CA ALA A 62 -3.93 -13.01 -12.59
C ALA A 62 -4.40 -12.74 -14.03
N ARG A 63 -4.01 -11.62 -14.63
CA ARG A 63 -4.36 -11.29 -16.03
C ARG A 63 -3.62 -12.12 -17.07
N LEU A 64 -2.54 -12.74 -16.69
CA LEU A 64 -1.73 -13.60 -17.55
C LEU A 64 -2.20 -15.05 -17.53
N VAL A 65 -3.17 -15.38 -16.66
CA VAL A 65 -3.78 -16.71 -16.48
C VAL A 65 -5.26 -16.69 -16.85
N GLY A 66 -5.87 -17.84 -16.97
CA GLY A 66 -7.27 -17.99 -17.36
C GLY A 66 -8.28 -17.46 -16.31
N GLN A 67 -9.57 -17.52 -16.65
CA GLN A 67 -10.65 -16.97 -15.80
C GLN A 67 -10.68 -17.63 -14.41
N ALA A 68 -10.54 -18.95 -14.34
CA ALA A 68 -10.59 -19.70 -13.08
C ALA A 68 -9.47 -19.31 -12.11
N GLU A 69 -8.25 -19.13 -12.63
CA GLU A 69 -7.12 -18.64 -11.83
C GLU A 69 -7.34 -17.20 -11.38
N ASN A 70 -7.91 -16.36 -12.24
CA ASN A 70 -8.25 -14.98 -11.88
C ASN A 70 -9.25 -14.92 -10.71
N GLU A 71 -10.30 -15.76 -10.73
CA GLU A 71 -11.26 -15.85 -9.64
C GLU A 71 -10.63 -16.37 -8.34
N ALA A 72 -9.71 -17.35 -8.45
CA ALA A 72 -8.96 -17.83 -7.30
C ALA A 72 -8.10 -16.72 -6.65
N TYR A 73 -7.46 -15.87 -7.45
CA TYR A 73 -6.72 -14.70 -6.94
C TYR A 73 -7.63 -13.67 -6.30
N ILE A 74 -8.80 -13.39 -6.89
CA ILE A 74 -9.80 -12.49 -6.29
C ILE A 74 -10.23 -13.04 -4.93
N LEU A 75 -10.58 -14.31 -4.87
CA LEU A 75 -11.03 -14.97 -3.64
C LEU A 75 -9.93 -14.95 -2.57
N LYS A 76 -8.68 -15.25 -2.93
CA LYS A 76 -7.53 -15.15 -2.03
C LYS A 76 -7.37 -13.72 -1.48
N SER A 77 -7.44 -12.71 -2.35
CA SER A 77 -7.31 -11.30 -1.93
C SER A 77 -8.43 -10.86 -0.98
N ILE A 78 -9.66 -11.33 -1.21
CA ILE A 78 -10.79 -11.05 -0.31
C ILE A 78 -10.57 -11.77 1.03
N ASN A 79 -10.14 -13.03 1.02
CA ASN A 79 -9.89 -13.79 2.25
C ASN A 79 -8.77 -13.19 3.08
N ASN A 80 -7.71 -12.70 2.47
CA ASN A 80 -6.64 -11.98 3.16
C ASN A 80 -7.18 -10.69 3.82
N ALA A 81 -7.99 -9.92 3.10
CA ALA A 81 -8.64 -8.74 3.68
C ALA A 81 -9.56 -9.09 4.85
N ARG A 82 -10.33 -10.20 4.75
CA ARG A 82 -11.21 -10.70 5.82
C ARG A 82 -10.48 -11.07 7.10
N TYR A 83 -9.26 -11.58 7.00
CA TYR A 83 -8.46 -11.88 8.19
C TYR A 83 -8.26 -10.66 9.08
N GLU A 84 -8.11 -9.47 8.47
CA GLU A 84 -8.01 -8.21 9.19
C GLU A 84 -9.37 -7.65 9.65
N PHE A 85 -10.49 -8.09 9.06
CA PHE A 85 -11.82 -7.62 9.44
C PHE A 85 -12.17 -7.93 10.90
N LYS A 86 -11.68 -9.06 11.43
CA LYS A 86 -11.87 -9.44 12.86
C LYS A 86 -11.36 -8.39 13.83
N ASN A 87 -10.36 -7.61 13.43
CA ASN A 87 -9.73 -6.59 14.28
C ASN A 87 -10.33 -5.19 14.08
N ARG A 88 -11.07 -4.97 12.97
CA ARG A 88 -11.57 -3.65 12.58
C ARG A 88 -13.07 -3.48 12.67
N TYR A 89 -13.81 -4.57 12.56
CA TYR A 89 -15.26 -4.56 12.52
C TYR A 89 -15.86 -5.38 13.66
N TYR A 90 -17.16 -5.24 13.86
CA TYR A 90 -17.87 -5.99 14.89
C TYR A 90 -17.63 -7.50 14.73
N PRO A 91 -17.40 -8.24 15.82
CA PRO A 91 -17.06 -9.66 15.78
C PRO A 91 -18.10 -10.50 15.03
N HIS A 92 -17.64 -11.41 14.19
CA HIS A 92 -18.45 -12.41 13.50
C HIS A 92 -17.64 -13.69 13.28
N ASN A 93 -18.33 -14.81 13.06
CA ASN A 93 -17.68 -16.07 12.75
C ASN A 93 -17.31 -16.15 11.26
N GLU A 94 -16.34 -16.97 10.91
CA GLU A 94 -15.96 -17.17 9.51
C GLU A 94 -17.09 -17.79 8.68
N SER A 95 -17.93 -18.63 9.33
CA SER A 95 -19.11 -19.23 8.71
C SER A 95 -20.23 -18.23 8.41
N ASP A 96 -20.24 -17.06 9.06
CA ASP A 96 -21.27 -16.06 8.87
C ASP A 96 -21.07 -15.24 7.59
N LEU A 97 -19.87 -15.30 7.01
CA LEU A 97 -19.52 -14.66 5.74
C LEU A 97 -18.64 -15.62 4.92
N LYS A 98 -19.25 -16.46 4.11
CA LYS A 98 -18.56 -17.46 3.29
C LYS A 98 -18.46 -16.99 1.85
N LEU A 99 -17.27 -17.07 1.27
CA LEU A 99 -17.02 -16.81 -0.15
C LEU A 99 -16.49 -18.08 -0.82
N TYR A 100 -16.99 -18.36 -2.01
CA TYR A 100 -16.59 -19.54 -2.79
C TYR A 100 -16.80 -19.30 -4.29
N ILE A 101 -16.19 -20.13 -5.12
CA ILE A 101 -16.35 -20.14 -6.56
C ILE A 101 -17.32 -21.27 -6.90
N ASP A 102 -18.29 -20.99 -7.74
CA ASP A 102 -19.26 -21.97 -8.26
C ASP A 102 -19.60 -21.64 -9.71
N LYS A 103 -20.41 -22.50 -10.35
CA LYS A 103 -20.84 -22.32 -11.73
C LYS A 103 -21.55 -20.99 -11.91
N ALA A 104 -21.14 -20.24 -12.93
CA ALA A 104 -21.72 -18.93 -13.22
C ALA A 104 -23.21 -19.00 -13.49
N VAL A 105 -23.94 -17.99 -13.01
CA VAL A 105 -25.35 -17.77 -13.35
C VAL A 105 -25.47 -16.97 -14.65
N GLN A 106 -24.51 -16.09 -14.91
CA GLN A 106 -24.49 -15.27 -16.11
C GLN A 106 -23.97 -16.07 -17.32
N GLU A 107 -24.68 -15.96 -18.45
CA GLU A 107 -24.24 -16.57 -19.71
C GLU A 107 -22.89 -16.00 -20.18
N GLY A 108 -22.02 -16.88 -20.66
CA GLY A 108 -20.70 -16.53 -21.18
C GLY A 108 -19.57 -16.58 -20.16
N TYR A 109 -19.85 -17.00 -18.92
CA TYR A 109 -18.85 -17.26 -17.89
C TYR A 109 -18.93 -18.72 -17.43
N ASP A 110 -17.78 -19.33 -17.16
CA ASP A 110 -17.73 -20.71 -16.66
C ASP A 110 -17.97 -20.77 -15.15
N SER A 111 -17.49 -19.77 -14.43
CA SER A 111 -17.57 -19.67 -12.97
C SER A 111 -17.77 -18.22 -12.50
N GLU A 112 -18.26 -18.06 -11.28
CA GLU A 112 -18.41 -16.78 -10.57
C GLU A 112 -18.09 -16.95 -9.08
N ILE A 113 -17.75 -15.83 -8.42
CA ILE A 113 -17.57 -15.80 -6.96
C ILE A 113 -18.92 -15.52 -6.32
N PHE A 114 -19.34 -16.43 -5.46
CA PHE A 114 -20.56 -16.34 -4.66
C PHE A 114 -20.24 -16.00 -3.21
N MET A 115 -21.21 -15.40 -2.55
CA MET A 115 -21.11 -15.01 -1.14
C MET A 115 -22.38 -15.39 -0.39
N ASP A 116 -22.23 -16.22 0.66
CA ASP A 116 -23.27 -16.47 1.63
C ASP A 116 -23.08 -15.56 2.85
N VAL A 117 -24.14 -14.86 3.26
CA VAL A 117 -24.12 -13.94 4.39
C VAL A 117 -25.18 -14.34 5.39
N ASN A 118 -24.76 -14.66 6.62
CA ASN A 118 -25.64 -15.03 7.73
C ASN A 118 -25.37 -14.14 8.97
N LEU A 119 -25.19 -12.84 8.75
CA LEU A 119 -24.97 -11.88 9.82
C LEU A 119 -26.32 -11.46 10.44
N LYS A 120 -26.53 -11.80 11.73
CA LYS A 120 -27.76 -11.40 12.46
C LYS A 120 -27.42 -10.32 13.47
N HIS A 121 -28.28 -9.30 13.57
CA HIS A 121 -28.12 -8.18 14.48
C HIS A 121 -26.73 -7.51 14.38
N TYR A 122 -26.21 -7.46 13.17
CA TYR A 122 -24.88 -6.93 12.87
C TYR A 122 -24.94 -5.41 12.61
N PRO A 123 -24.01 -4.59 13.13
CA PRO A 123 -24.00 -3.16 12.88
C PRO A 123 -23.89 -2.83 11.41
N LEU A 124 -24.88 -2.08 10.85
CA LEU A 124 -24.92 -1.74 9.44
C LEU A 124 -23.69 -0.95 8.99
N ARG A 125 -23.14 -0.10 9.86
CA ARG A 125 -21.91 0.65 9.58
C ARG A 125 -20.74 -0.29 9.27
N ASP A 126 -20.58 -1.33 10.07
CA ASP A 126 -19.47 -2.27 9.95
C ASP A 126 -19.66 -3.20 8.75
N TRP A 127 -20.90 -3.63 8.50
CA TRP A 127 -21.26 -4.32 7.26
C TRP A 127 -20.92 -3.48 6.01
N ALA A 128 -21.32 -2.21 5.99
CA ALA A 128 -21.04 -1.32 4.87
C ALA A 128 -19.52 -1.11 4.67
N GLY A 129 -18.75 -1.05 5.74
CA GLY A 129 -17.29 -0.99 5.69
C GLY A 129 -16.68 -2.22 5.03
N MET A 130 -17.01 -3.42 5.50
CA MET A 130 -16.56 -4.70 4.92
C MET A 130 -16.98 -4.83 3.45
N TRP A 131 -18.24 -4.52 3.15
CA TRP A 131 -18.75 -4.55 1.77
C TRP A 131 -17.98 -3.64 0.83
N ASN A 132 -17.70 -2.40 1.25
CA ASN A 132 -16.93 -1.46 0.44
C ASN A 132 -15.51 -1.94 0.17
N GLU A 133 -14.85 -2.58 1.13
CA GLU A 133 -13.53 -3.16 0.93
C GLU A 133 -13.58 -4.35 -0.05
N MET A 134 -14.50 -5.28 0.12
CA MET A 134 -14.70 -6.40 -0.80
C MET A 134 -15.05 -5.90 -2.21
N LYS A 135 -15.97 -4.94 -2.32
CA LYS A 135 -16.34 -4.30 -3.58
C LYS A 135 -15.14 -3.64 -4.26
N ALA A 136 -14.27 -2.96 -3.51
CA ALA A 136 -13.06 -2.36 -4.06
C ALA A 136 -12.11 -3.42 -4.64
N ILE A 137 -11.98 -4.58 -3.99
CA ILE A 137 -11.22 -5.71 -4.49
C ILE A 137 -11.83 -6.20 -5.81
N VAL A 138 -13.09 -6.60 -5.82
CA VAL A 138 -13.78 -7.08 -7.03
C VAL A 138 -13.72 -6.05 -8.16
N SER A 139 -13.97 -4.77 -7.87
CA SER A 139 -13.92 -3.70 -8.87
C SER A 139 -12.52 -3.47 -9.45
N SER A 140 -11.48 -3.78 -8.71
CA SER A 140 -10.11 -3.71 -9.23
C SER A 140 -9.83 -4.79 -10.26
N TYR A 141 -10.50 -5.93 -10.16
CA TYR A 141 -10.44 -7.05 -11.11
C TYR A 141 -11.43 -6.88 -12.29
N SER A 142 -12.62 -6.34 -12.07
CA SER A 142 -13.65 -6.17 -13.10
C SER A 142 -13.35 -5.05 -14.13
N LYS A 143 -12.36 -4.20 -13.88
CA LYS A 143 -11.88 -3.20 -14.85
C LYS A 143 -11.12 -3.82 -16.04
N PHE A 144 -11.42 -5.07 -16.37
CA PHE A 144 -10.82 -5.89 -17.42
C PHE A 144 -11.34 -5.60 -18.85
N GLY A 145 -11.82 -4.42 -19.14
CA GLY A 145 -12.16 -4.02 -20.50
C GLY A 145 -10.97 -3.43 -21.25
N LYS A 146 -11.15 -3.05 -22.50
CA LYS A 146 -10.23 -2.53 -23.55
C LYS A 146 -8.94 -1.74 -23.17
N ARG A 147 -8.78 -1.32 -21.91
CA ARG A 147 -7.51 -0.77 -21.38
C ARG A 147 -6.45 -1.83 -21.09
N ASN A 148 -6.83 -3.10 -21.05
CA ASN A 148 -5.95 -4.20 -20.64
C ASN A 148 -5.00 -4.64 -21.76
N GLU A 149 -5.40 -4.62 -23.01
CA GLU A 149 -4.53 -4.98 -24.14
C GLU A 149 -3.27 -4.10 -24.16
N LYS A 150 -3.41 -2.81 -23.86
CA LYS A 150 -2.27 -1.88 -23.74
C LYS A 150 -1.44 -2.08 -22.46
N ALA A 151 -2.04 -2.57 -21.37
CA ALA A 151 -1.30 -2.80 -20.12
C ALA A 151 -0.52 -4.12 -20.13
N VAL A 152 -1.00 -5.12 -20.85
CA VAL A 152 -0.27 -6.38 -21.12
C VAL A 152 0.93 -6.12 -22.02
N ALA A 153 0.78 -5.26 -23.04
CA ALA A 153 1.88 -4.87 -23.92
C ALA A 153 2.98 -4.04 -23.19
N HIS A 154 2.67 -3.39 -22.05
CA HIS A 154 3.63 -2.67 -21.21
C HIS A 154 3.81 -3.40 -19.89
N ASP A 155 4.58 -4.46 -19.89
CA ASP A 155 4.94 -5.25 -18.73
C ASP A 155 5.42 -4.38 -17.55
N LYS A 156 4.52 -4.18 -16.58
CA LYS A 156 4.78 -3.34 -15.39
C LYS A 156 4.70 -4.12 -14.07
N LEU A 157 4.66 -5.46 -14.13
CA LEU A 157 4.54 -6.27 -12.93
C LEU A 157 5.78 -6.09 -12.03
N GLY A 158 6.98 -6.23 -12.57
CA GLY A 158 8.22 -5.98 -11.86
C GLY A 158 8.28 -4.58 -11.22
N LYS A 159 7.76 -3.55 -11.91
CA LYS A 159 7.65 -2.21 -11.31
C LYS A 159 6.77 -2.18 -10.05
N HIS A 160 5.66 -2.93 -10.02
CA HIS A 160 4.79 -2.97 -8.82
C HIS A 160 5.43 -3.77 -7.70
N MET A 161 6.13 -4.87 -8.03
CA MET A 161 6.90 -5.67 -7.08
C MET A 161 8.00 -4.84 -6.41
N ALA A 162 8.83 -4.18 -7.21
CA ALA A 162 9.89 -3.29 -6.69
C ALA A 162 9.31 -2.15 -5.83
N HIS A 163 8.20 -1.56 -6.25
CA HIS A 163 7.55 -0.50 -5.49
C HIS A 163 6.99 -1.00 -4.15
N LEU A 164 6.45 -2.22 -4.09
CA LEU A 164 5.99 -2.85 -2.86
C LEU A 164 7.14 -3.02 -1.85
N ILE A 165 8.26 -3.59 -2.27
CA ILE A 165 9.44 -3.76 -1.42
C ILE A 165 9.98 -2.41 -0.95
N ARG A 166 10.07 -1.41 -1.83
CA ARG A 166 10.50 -0.04 -1.49
C ARG A 166 9.62 0.61 -0.42
N LEU A 167 8.30 0.36 -0.45
CA LEU A 167 7.39 0.88 0.57
C LEU A 167 7.66 0.27 1.95
N TYR A 168 7.91 -1.03 2.03
CA TYR A 168 8.31 -1.67 3.29
C TYR A 168 9.63 -1.11 3.80
N MET A 169 10.65 -1.03 2.95
CA MET A 169 11.95 -0.43 3.31
C MET A 169 11.78 0.96 3.90
N MET A 170 11.03 1.84 3.23
CA MET A 170 10.83 3.22 3.68
C MET A 170 10.08 3.27 5.01
N CYS A 171 9.03 2.47 5.18
CA CYS A 171 8.28 2.44 6.43
C CYS A 171 9.15 1.92 7.59
N ILE A 172 9.95 0.89 7.37
CA ILE A 172 10.88 0.36 8.35
C ILE A 172 11.90 1.44 8.77
N ASP A 173 12.49 2.17 7.82
CA ASP A 173 13.42 3.26 8.14
C ASP A 173 12.75 4.36 8.97
N ILE A 174 11.52 4.75 8.64
CA ILE A 174 10.77 5.73 9.42
C ILE A 174 10.53 5.21 10.84
N LEU A 175 10.18 3.93 11.01
CA LEU A 175 9.86 3.35 12.32
C LEU A 175 11.10 3.10 13.19
N GLU A 176 12.23 2.69 12.58
CA GLU A 176 13.45 2.32 13.31
C GLU A 176 14.44 3.48 13.46
N LYS A 177 14.56 4.34 12.43
CA LYS A 177 15.57 5.41 12.36
C LYS A 177 15.01 6.81 12.49
N GLU A 178 13.68 6.96 12.43
CA GLU A 178 13.00 8.26 12.33
C GLU A 178 13.49 9.08 11.13
N GLU A 179 13.77 8.40 10.01
CA GLU A 179 14.32 8.98 8.79
C GLU A 179 13.49 8.61 7.56
N ILE A 180 13.38 9.56 6.62
CA ILE A 180 12.74 9.36 5.32
C ILE A 180 13.85 9.15 4.30
N ILE A 181 14.19 7.89 4.03
CA ILE A 181 15.26 7.51 3.09
C ILE A 181 14.63 7.17 1.75
N THR A 182 14.80 8.04 0.76
CA THR A 182 14.29 7.84 -0.61
C THR A 182 15.37 7.38 -1.58
N TYR A 183 16.61 7.83 -1.40
CA TYR A 183 17.77 7.38 -2.17
C TYR A 183 18.35 6.12 -1.53
N ARG A 184 18.43 5.04 -2.31
CA ARG A 184 18.75 3.69 -1.82
C ARG A 184 19.90 3.11 -2.64
N ALA A 185 21.11 3.62 -2.39
CA ALA A 185 22.29 3.17 -3.12
C ALA A 185 22.55 1.68 -2.90
N ASP A 186 22.45 1.22 -1.65
CA ASP A 186 22.77 -0.16 -1.27
C ASP A 186 21.73 -1.17 -1.77
N GLU A 187 20.45 -0.77 -1.83
CA GLU A 187 19.37 -1.64 -2.29
C GLU A 187 19.00 -1.41 -3.76
N HIS A 188 19.73 -0.53 -4.45
CA HIS A 188 19.44 -0.18 -5.85
C HIS A 188 19.41 -1.40 -6.76
N ASP A 189 20.44 -2.26 -6.68
CA ASP A 189 20.56 -3.42 -7.55
C ASP A 189 19.44 -4.43 -7.30
N LEU A 190 19.08 -4.67 -6.04
CA LEU A 190 17.93 -5.50 -5.68
C LEU A 190 16.61 -4.93 -6.26
N LEU A 191 16.37 -3.63 -6.09
CA LEU A 191 15.15 -3.01 -6.60
C LEU A 191 15.11 -3.02 -8.13
N MET A 192 16.26 -2.88 -8.80
CA MET A 192 16.36 -2.96 -10.25
C MET A 192 16.20 -4.38 -10.77
N SER A 193 16.75 -5.40 -10.12
CA SER A 193 16.56 -6.80 -10.49
C SER A 193 15.08 -7.20 -10.44
N ILE A 194 14.38 -6.82 -9.35
CA ILE A 194 12.93 -7.03 -9.23
C ILE A 194 12.19 -6.29 -10.36
N ARG A 195 12.53 -5.03 -10.59
CA ARG A 195 11.88 -4.19 -11.60
C ARG A 195 12.06 -4.73 -13.01
N ASN A 196 13.23 -5.28 -13.31
CA ASN A 196 13.60 -5.82 -14.63
C ASN A 196 13.04 -7.23 -14.87
N GLY A 197 12.41 -7.83 -13.85
CA GLY A 197 11.69 -9.10 -13.99
C GLY A 197 12.51 -10.34 -13.64
N GLU A 198 13.66 -10.23 -12.98
CA GLU A 198 14.46 -11.38 -12.53
C GLU A 198 13.72 -12.25 -11.50
N TYR A 199 12.70 -11.68 -10.85
CA TYR A 199 11.79 -12.36 -9.92
C TYR A 199 10.48 -12.81 -10.59
N LEU A 200 10.46 -12.96 -11.92
CA LEU A 200 9.33 -13.48 -12.69
C LEU A 200 9.76 -14.73 -13.44
N ASP A 201 8.87 -15.73 -13.50
CA ASP A 201 9.04 -16.92 -14.31
C ASP A 201 8.80 -16.66 -15.81
N GLU A 202 8.89 -17.71 -16.63
CA GLU A 202 8.66 -17.68 -18.08
C GLU A 202 7.21 -17.25 -18.42
N ASN A 203 6.26 -17.50 -17.52
CA ASN A 203 4.86 -17.12 -17.63
C ASN A 203 4.58 -15.73 -17.04
N ARG A 204 5.64 -14.98 -16.67
CA ARG A 204 5.56 -13.65 -16.06
C ARG A 204 4.84 -13.66 -14.70
N GLN A 205 4.90 -14.79 -13.95
CA GLN A 205 4.39 -14.90 -12.60
C GLN A 205 5.52 -14.67 -11.59
N PRO A 206 5.24 -14.06 -10.42
CA PRO A 206 6.24 -13.94 -9.36
C PRO A 206 6.70 -15.32 -8.87
N ILE A 207 8.01 -15.53 -8.84
CA ILE A 207 8.62 -16.76 -8.35
C ILE A 207 8.59 -16.85 -6.82
N PRO A 208 8.74 -18.05 -6.21
CA PRO A 208 8.74 -18.24 -4.76
C PRO A 208 9.72 -17.34 -4.02
N GLU A 209 10.91 -17.10 -4.58
CA GLU A 209 11.97 -16.27 -4.00
C GLU A 209 11.51 -14.82 -3.79
N PHE A 210 10.60 -14.30 -4.61
CA PHE A 210 10.00 -12.99 -4.38
C PHE A 210 9.10 -12.99 -3.15
N TYR A 211 8.32 -14.04 -2.95
CA TYR A 211 7.45 -14.16 -1.78
C TYR A 211 8.26 -14.36 -0.49
N ASP A 212 9.38 -15.07 -0.55
CA ASP A 212 10.29 -15.21 0.58
C ASP A 212 10.88 -13.86 0.97
N LEU A 213 11.34 -13.08 -0.01
CA LEU A 213 11.81 -11.71 0.20
C LEU A 213 10.71 -10.81 0.79
N LEU A 214 9.49 -10.88 0.26
CA LEU A 214 8.35 -10.13 0.77
C LEU A 214 8.06 -10.48 2.23
N ASN A 215 8.01 -11.77 2.56
CA ASN A 215 7.80 -12.26 3.93
C ASN A 215 8.88 -11.78 4.91
N GLU A 216 10.13 -11.66 4.45
CA GLU A 216 11.22 -11.11 5.27
C GLU A 216 10.94 -9.63 5.61
N TYR A 217 10.58 -8.81 4.62
CA TYR A 217 10.24 -7.42 4.86
C TYR A 217 8.99 -7.24 5.72
N GLU A 218 7.99 -8.10 5.57
CA GLU A 218 6.79 -8.10 6.42
C GLU A 218 7.13 -8.41 7.88
N LYS A 219 7.99 -9.40 8.14
CA LYS A 219 8.46 -9.71 9.50
C LYS A 219 9.24 -8.55 10.11
N ARG A 220 10.13 -7.92 9.33
CA ARG A 220 10.87 -6.73 9.79
C ARG A 220 9.93 -5.56 10.08
N PHE A 221 8.95 -5.33 9.23
CA PHE A 221 7.94 -4.29 9.45
C PHE A 221 7.13 -4.53 10.73
N GLU A 222 6.68 -5.77 10.97
CA GLU A 222 5.96 -6.11 12.21
C GLU A 222 6.83 -5.96 13.47
N TYR A 223 8.13 -6.24 13.37
CA TYR A 223 9.07 -5.97 14.43
C TYR A 223 9.24 -4.46 14.67
N ALA A 224 9.51 -3.69 13.63
CA ALA A 224 9.69 -2.25 13.70
C ALA A 224 8.45 -1.54 14.27
N LYS A 225 7.25 -1.96 13.87
CA LYS A 225 5.96 -1.48 14.37
C LYS A 225 5.80 -1.67 15.88
N LYS A 226 6.30 -2.77 16.44
CA LYS A 226 6.20 -3.06 17.88
C LYS A 226 7.23 -2.31 18.71
N ASN A 227 8.37 -1.95 18.12
CA ASN A 227 9.52 -1.42 18.84
C ASN A 227 9.80 0.07 18.56
N THR A 228 9.01 0.72 17.71
CA THR A 228 9.22 2.13 17.35
C THR A 228 9.06 3.09 18.53
N SER A 229 9.95 4.08 18.60
CA SER A 229 9.88 5.22 19.53
C SER A 229 8.99 6.36 19.03
N LEU A 230 8.50 6.29 17.78
CA LEU A 230 7.68 7.35 17.20
C LEU A 230 6.42 7.64 18.04
N PRO A 231 6.02 8.92 18.14
CA PRO A 231 4.77 9.30 18.78
C PRO A 231 3.55 8.78 17.99
N ASP A 232 2.42 8.62 18.68
CA ASP A 232 1.17 8.17 18.05
C ASP A 232 0.65 9.17 17.01
N LYS A 233 0.95 10.46 17.19
CA LYS A 233 0.52 11.56 16.30
C LYS A 233 1.69 12.51 16.03
N PRO A 234 1.68 13.20 14.87
CA PRO A 234 2.65 14.26 14.58
C PRO A 234 2.69 15.34 15.67
N ASP A 235 3.81 16.03 15.79
CA ASP A 235 3.94 17.18 16.72
C ASP A 235 3.17 18.39 16.18
N TYR A 236 1.85 18.37 16.41
CA TYR A 236 0.97 19.46 15.95
C TYR A 236 1.30 20.81 16.56
N LYS A 237 1.91 20.86 17.77
CA LYS A 237 2.32 22.11 18.38
C LYS A 237 3.44 22.74 17.55
N ARG A 238 4.52 22.00 17.33
CA ARG A 238 5.67 22.45 16.53
C ARG A 238 5.28 22.76 15.08
N ILE A 239 4.40 21.94 14.49
CA ILE A 239 3.86 22.17 13.15
C ILE A 239 3.09 23.51 13.08
N ASN A 240 2.25 23.82 14.08
CA ASN A 240 1.52 25.07 14.12
C ASN A 240 2.43 26.27 14.34
N GLU A 241 3.42 26.15 15.23
CA GLU A 241 4.44 27.19 15.45
C GLU A 241 5.21 27.48 14.16
N PHE A 242 5.66 26.45 13.46
CA PHE A 242 6.34 26.60 12.16
C PHE A 242 5.43 27.24 11.11
N LYS A 243 4.16 26.84 11.03
CA LYS A 243 3.17 27.43 10.12
C LYS A 243 2.96 28.91 10.41
N MET A 244 2.86 29.30 11.69
CA MET A 244 2.72 30.69 12.08
C MET A 244 3.95 31.53 11.69
N TYR A 245 5.13 30.99 11.96
CA TYR A 245 6.40 31.61 11.56
C TYR A 245 6.49 31.83 10.04
N VAL A 246 6.14 30.81 9.23
CA VAL A 246 6.13 30.94 7.77
C VAL A 246 5.14 32.01 7.32
N ASN A 247 3.93 32.03 7.87
CA ASN A 247 2.91 33.02 7.53
C ASN A 247 3.38 34.46 7.90
N GLU A 248 4.05 34.62 9.03
CA GLU A 248 4.61 35.93 9.45
C GLU A 248 5.65 36.41 8.45
N ARG A 249 6.57 35.55 8.01
CA ARG A 249 7.58 35.91 7.00
C ARG A 249 6.95 36.27 5.66
N ILE A 250 5.93 35.55 5.24
CA ILE A 250 5.19 35.87 4.01
C ILE A 250 4.56 37.26 4.09
N VAL A 251 3.90 37.58 5.20
CA VAL A 251 3.25 38.86 5.39
C VAL A 251 4.26 40.02 5.44
N LYS A 252 5.45 39.78 6.01
CA LYS A 252 6.54 40.79 6.09
C LYS A 252 7.31 40.94 4.78
N GLY A 253 7.11 40.06 3.80
CA GLY A 253 7.87 40.06 2.56
C GLY A 253 9.29 39.51 2.66
N ASP A 254 9.58 38.73 3.70
CA ASP A 254 10.90 38.15 4.01
C ASP A 254 11.05 36.76 3.36
N ILE A 255 10.65 36.62 2.09
CA ILE A 255 10.68 35.33 1.35
C ILE A 255 11.65 35.43 0.17
#